data_5d0ff973e8d4370cda3925d0d0496a6f
#
_entry.id   5d0ff973e8d4370cda3925d0d0496a6f
#
_cell.length_a   1.000
_cell.length_b   1.000
_cell.length_c   1.000
_cell.angle_alpha   90.00
_cell.angle_beta   90.00
_cell.angle_gamma   90.00
#
_symmetry.space_group_name_H-M   'P 1'
#
loop_
_entity.id
_entity.type
_entity.pdbx_description
1 polymer ?
#
loop_
_entity_poly.entity_id
_entity_poly.type
_entity_poly.pdbx_seq_one_letter_code
_entity_poly.pdbx_strand_id
1 'polypeptide(L)'
;MALLTEVDARPGAPKRRAGSSLSPTTRYVLSRVGAAIGTLVFVVIFNFFLFRVMPGDPVALYTRGRNVDPDAIRRLTARLHAPLWEQFQDYIRNPFSGNGPSVKYSAPVWDVIEPRLYPTLLLVGSATVLASLIGVWLGIRSGWNRGSRFDKGSTSTTLVLYSMPEFWFGMIVLIVFAVGVGPFPGIFPTGGLSTPGVDTSSPAGWLDVAWHLTLPVFTLTVIYLAEYSLIMRASVIEERSQDYVTTARAKGLMDSMVRRRHAVPNATLPTMTLVFLNLGFVVGGAITIEYVFSINGLGSLTVDALKGPDVPLLQALFLLFSAAVILANLVADLLYGYFDPRVRT
;
A
#
# COMPACT_ATOMS: atom_id res chain seq x y z
N MET A 1 -33.75 74.18 19.80
CA MET A 1 -33.38 74.35 18.41
C MET A 1 -32.39 73.23 18.08
N ALA A 2 -32.96 72.22 17.67
CA ALA A 2 -32.83 71.36 16.52
C ALA A 2 -31.37 70.98 16.17
N LEU A 3 -31.05 69.72 16.38
CA LEU A 3 -30.27 68.84 15.49
C LEU A 3 -30.09 67.52 16.17
N LEU A 4 -31.06 66.65 16.07
CA LEU A 4 -30.97 65.20 16.26
C LEU A 4 -31.60 64.60 14.99
N THR A 5 -30.83 63.83 14.25
CA THR A 5 -31.25 62.65 13.51
C THR A 5 -30.35 62.46 12.27
N GLU A 6 -29.44 61.56 12.43
CA GLU A 6 -29.13 60.68 11.28
C GLU A 6 -28.67 59.34 11.87
N VAL A 7 -29.61 58.40 11.97
CA VAL A 7 -29.34 57.03 12.33
C VAL A 7 -28.76 56.37 11.06
N ASP A 8 -27.47 56.15 11.11
CA ASP A 8 -26.67 55.50 10.07
C ASP A 8 -27.18 54.06 9.87
N ALA A 9 -27.67 53.81 8.69
CA ALA A 9 -28.14 52.52 8.21
C ALA A 9 -26.94 51.55 8.15
N ARG A 10 -26.87 50.60 9.02
CA ARG A 10 -25.86 49.49 8.96
C ARG A 10 -25.97 48.76 7.61
N PRO A 11 -24.85 48.62 6.87
CA PRO A 11 -24.84 47.83 5.62
C PRO A 11 -25.26 46.39 5.92
N GLY A 12 -26.09 45.84 5.05
CA GLY A 12 -26.76 44.56 5.18
C GLY A 12 -25.84 43.39 5.51
N ALA A 13 -26.31 42.59 6.44
CA ALA A 13 -25.68 41.31 6.81
C ALA A 13 -25.45 40.48 5.54
N PRO A 14 -24.29 39.82 5.40
CA PRO A 14 -24.01 38.99 4.22
C PRO A 14 -25.09 37.92 4.11
N LYS A 15 -25.76 37.86 2.96
CA LYS A 15 -26.73 36.83 2.61
C LYS A 15 -26.04 35.46 2.85
N ARG A 16 -26.48 34.72 3.85
CA ARG A 16 -26.13 33.32 4.01
C ARG A 16 -26.45 32.64 2.68
N ARG A 17 -25.42 32.27 1.92
CA ARG A 17 -25.57 31.38 0.78
C ARG A 17 -26.34 30.16 1.26
N ALA A 18 -27.43 29.84 0.61
CA ALA A 18 -28.19 28.63 0.85
C ALA A 18 -27.22 27.44 0.73
N GLY A 19 -26.71 26.98 1.88
CA GLY A 19 -25.80 25.86 1.95
C GLY A 19 -26.52 24.59 1.52
N SER A 20 -25.84 23.76 0.77
CA SER A 20 -26.30 22.44 0.36
C SER A 20 -26.98 21.71 1.54
N SER A 21 -28.12 21.10 1.30
CA SER A 21 -28.94 20.36 2.29
C SER A 21 -28.24 19.12 2.89
N LEU A 22 -26.98 18.86 2.50
CA LEU A 22 -26.17 17.75 2.93
C LEU A 22 -25.41 18.08 4.21
N SER A 23 -25.37 17.12 5.14
CA SER A 23 -24.56 17.23 6.35
C SER A 23 -23.06 17.40 6.01
N PRO A 24 -22.25 18.07 6.85
CA PRO A 24 -20.80 18.21 6.63
C PRO A 24 -20.12 16.87 6.39
N THR A 25 -20.49 15.84 7.14
CA THR A 25 -19.99 14.46 6.97
C THR A 25 -20.32 13.87 5.61
N THR A 26 -21.59 14.03 5.15
CA THR A 26 -22.01 13.52 3.84
C THR A 26 -21.24 14.22 2.71
N ARG A 27 -21.05 15.53 2.81
CA ARG A 27 -20.27 16.29 1.84
C ARG A 27 -18.81 15.84 1.78
N TYR A 28 -18.20 15.61 2.94
CA TYR A 28 -16.84 15.07 3.03
C TYR A 28 -16.72 13.72 2.35
N VAL A 29 -17.59 12.75 2.69
CA VAL A 29 -17.59 11.41 2.11
C VAL A 29 -17.79 11.47 0.58
N LEU A 30 -18.78 12.22 0.11
CA LEU A 30 -19.02 12.38 -1.33
C LEU A 30 -17.84 13.01 -2.07
N SER A 31 -17.16 13.98 -1.45
CA SER A 31 -15.97 14.60 -2.03
C SER A 31 -14.82 13.58 -2.16
N ARG A 32 -14.58 12.75 -1.13
CA ARG A 32 -13.51 11.73 -1.15
C ARG A 32 -13.82 10.60 -2.13
N VAL A 33 -15.05 10.11 -2.14
CA VAL A 33 -15.50 9.11 -3.12
C VAL A 33 -15.42 9.67 -4.55
N GLY A 34 -15.87 10.91 -4.77
CA GLY A 34 -15.78 11.56 -6.07
C GLY A 34 -14.34 11.74 -6.55
N ALA A 35 -13.43 12.13 -5.65
CA ALA A 35 -12.00 12.22 -5.95
C ALA A 35 -11.41 10.83 -6.30
N ALA A 36 -11.73 9.78 -5.52
CA ALA A 36 -11.26 8.42 -5.80
C ALA A 36 -11.77 7.90 -7.16
N ILE A 37 -13.05 8.12 -7.49
CA ILE A 37 -13.60 7.77 -8.81
C ILE A 37 -12.90 8.55 -9.92
N GLY A 38 -12.72 9.86 -9.75
CA GLY A 38 -12.02 10.70 -10.73
C GLY A 38 -10.59 10.23 -10.98
N THR A 39 -9.86 9.89 -9.91
CA THR A 39 -8.51 9.31 -10.00
C THR A 39 -8.53 7.95 -10.70
N LEU A 40 -9.48 7.08 -10.37
CA LEU A 40 -9.61 5.76 -11.01
C LEU A 40 -9.90 5.89 -12.51
N VAL A 41 -10.81 6.77 -12.89
CA VAL A 41 -11.11 7.05 -14.30
C VAL A 41 -9.87 7.57 -15.03
N PHE A 42 -9.15 8.51 -14.42
CA PHE A 42 -7.88 9.00 -14.98
C PHE A 42 -6.86 7.87 -15.16
N VAL A 43 -6.70 7.03 -14.14
CA VAL A 43 -5.76 5.90 -14.19
C VAL A 43 -6.15 4.90 -15.28
N VAL A 44 -7.43 4.57 -15.42
CA VAL A 44 -7.93 3.67 -16.48
C VAL A 44 -7.58 4.21 -17.86
N ILE A 45 -7.86 5.49 -18.10
CA ILE A 45 -7.57 6.15 -19.37
C ILE A 45 -6.05 6.20 -19.60
N PHE A 46 -5.29 6.66 -18.61
CA PHE A 46 -3.84 6.77 -18.69
C PHE A 46 -3.17 5.41 -18.93
N ASN A 47 -3.58 4.38 -18.21
CA ASN A 47 -3.07 3.02 -18.34
C ASN A 47 -3.33 2.47 -19.77
N PHE A 48 -4.53 2.72 -20.34
CA PHE A 48 -4.81 2.34 -21.71
C PHE A 48 -3.81 2.97 -22.70
N PHE A 49 -3.65 4.30 -22.64
CA PHE A 49 -2.76 5.02 -23.55
C PHE A 49 -1.28 4.68 -23.32
N LEU A 50 -0.85 4.54 -22.06
CA LEU A 50 0.53 4.18 -21.73
C LEU A 50 1.00 2.94 -22.47
N PHE A 51 0.19 1.88 -22.48
CA PHE A 51 0.54 0.63 -23.15
C PHE A 51 0.33 0.65 -24.67
N ARG A 52 -0.29 1.69 -25.23
CA ARG A 52 -0.39 1.90 -26.69
C ARG A 52 0.75 2.73 -27.26
N VAL A 53 1.35 3.61 -26.46
CA VAL A 53 2.52 4.41 -26.86
C VAL A 53 3.81 3.62 -26.73
N MET A 54 3.80 2.50 -25.99
CA MET A 54 4.97 1.68 -25.76
C MET A 54 5.53 1.14 -27.08
N PRO A 55 6.81 1.40 -27.41
CA PRO A 55 7.39 0.97 -28.67
C PRO A 55 7.50 -0.57 -28.73
N GLY A 56 7.12 -1.15 -29.86
CA GLY A 56 7.20 -2.59 -30.11
C GLY A 56 5.97 -3.09 -30.87
N ASP A 57 6.15 -4.14 -31.65
CA ASP A 57 5.02 -4.87 -32.23
C ASP A 57 4.56 -5.96 -31.25
N PRO A 58 3.37 -5.80 -30.63
CA PRO A 58 2.86 -6.79 -29.69
C PRO A 58 2.66 -8.16 -30.32
N VAL A 59 2.37 -8.21 -31.64
CA VAL A 59 2.19 -9.48 -32.36
C VAL A 59 3.54 -10.19 -32.54
N ALA A 60 4.58 -9.45 -32.90
CA ALA A 60 5.94 -10.00 -32.99
C ALA A 60 6.45 -10.51 -31.63
N LEU A 61 6.12 -9.81 -30.52
CA LEU A 61 6.44 -10.27 -29.17
C LEU A 61 5.68 -11.55 -28.80
N TYR A 62 4.42 -11.66 -29.19
CA TYR A 62 3.58 -12.84 -28.96
C TYR A 62 4.06 -14.10 -29.72
N THR A 63 4.54 -13.91 -30.93
CA THR A 63 4.96 -15.01 -31.83
C THR A 63 6.41 -15.43 -31.65
N ARG A 64 7.24 -14.59 -30.97
CA ARG A 64 8.68 -14.81 -30.86
C ARG A 64 9.02 -16.11 -30.13
N GLY A 65 9.59 -17.08 -30.88
CA GLY A 65 10.06 -18.34 -30.31
C GLY A 65 8.98 -19.35 -29.92
N ARG A 66 7.75 -19.18 -30.42
CA ARG A 66 6.62 -20.07 -30.13
C ARG A 66 5.95 -20.54 -31.41
N ASN A 67 5.54 -21.83 -31.43
CA ASN A 67 4.57 -22.33 -32.40
C ASN A 67 3.17 -21.87 -31.94
N VAL A 68 2.74 -20.72 -32.40
CA VAL A 68 1.41 -20.17 -32.08
C VAL A 68 0.46 -20.51 -33.22
N ASP A 69 -0.75 -20.93 -32.87
CA ASP A 69 -1.83 -21.18 -33.83
C ASP A 69 -2.01 -19.96 -34.76
N PRO A 70 -1.92 -20.14 -36.10
CA PRO A 70 -2.11 -19.05 -37.05
C PRO A 70 -3.42 -18.28 -36.87
N ASP A 71 -4.50 -18.96 -36.44
CA ASP A 71 -5.78 -18.30 -36.18
C ASP A 71 -5.77 -17.46 -34.90
N ALA A 72 -4.98 -17.84 -33.89
CA ALA A 72 -4.75 -17.01 -32.71
C ALA A 72 -3.98 -15.75 -33.08
N ILE A 73 -2.97 -15.85 -33.94
CA ILE A 73 -2.21 -14.70 -34.47
C ILE A 73 -3.14 -13.77 -35.25
N ARG A 74 -3.96 -14.29 -36.15
CA ARG A 74 -4.91 -13.46 -36.91
C ARG A 74 -5.89 -12.71 -35.99
N ARG A 75 -6.45 -13.40 -35.00
CA ARG A 75 -7.36 -12.78 -34.02
C ARG A 75 -6.67 -11.67 -33.20
N LEU A 76 -5.44 -11.91 -32.76
CA LEU A 76 -4.67 -10.92 -32.03
C LEU A 76 -4.34 -9.71 -32.92
N THR A 77 -3.87 -9.95 -34.14
CA THR A 77 -3.56 -8.90 -35.11
C THR A 77 -4.79 -8.05 -35.42
N ALA A 78 -5.93 -8.68 -35.72
CA ALA A 78 -7.17 -7.98 -35.98
C ALA A 78 -7.59 -7.09 -34.78
N ARG A 79 -7.43 -7.58 -33.55
CA ARG A 79 -7.75 -6.85 -32.33
C ARG A 79 -6.82 -5.64 -32.09
N LEU A 80 -5.53 -5.82 -32.31
CA LEU A 80 -4.52 -4.76 -32.10
C LEU A 80 -4.54 -3.69 -33.20
N HIS A 81 -5.04 -4.02 -34.39
CA HIS A 81 -5.22 -3.08 -35.50
C HIS A 81 -6.64 -2.52 -35.62
N ALA A 82 -7.56 -2.90 -34.70
CA ALA A 82 -8.87 -2.28 -34.61
C ALA A 82 -8.74 -0.77 -34.29
N PRO A 83 -9.73 0.06 -34.64
CA PRO A 83 -9.74 1.48 -34.25
C PRO A 83 -9.54 1.64 -32.74
N LEU A 84 -8.77 2.64 -32.33
CA LEU A 84 -8.44 2.88 -30.91
C LEU A 84 -9.68 2.96 -30.01
N TRP A 85 -10.79 3.49 -30.56
CA TRP A 85 -12.05 3.58 -29.84
C TRP A 85 -12.65 2.20 -29.53
N GLU A 86 -12.63 1.27 -30.45
CA GLU A 86 -13.09 -0.09 -30.23
C GLU A 86 -12.22 -0.83 -29.20
N GLN A 87 -10.90 -0.68 -29.33
CA GLN A 87 -9.97 -1.24 -28.33
C GLN A 87 -10.20 -0.66 -26.93
N PHE A 88 -10.51 0.64 -26.84
CA PHE A 88 -10.81 1.30 -25.57
C PHE A 88 -12.12 0.81 -24.97
N GLN A 89 -13.17 0.63 -25.78
CA GLN A 89 -14.43 0.06 -25.34
C GLN A 89 -14.27 -1.37 -24.81
N ASP A 90 -13.52 -2.21 -25.52
CA ASP A 90 -13.23 -3.57 -25.10
C ASP A 90 -12.43 -3.60 -23.78
N TYR A 91 -11.46 -2.70 -23.66
CA TYR A 91 -10.69 -2.54 -22.42
C TYR A 91 -11.56 -2.12 -21.23
N ILE A 92 -12.48 -1.16 -21.40
CA ILE A 92 -13.38 -0.74 -20.29
C ILE A 92 -14.35 -1.84 -19.91
N ARG A 93 -14.88 -2.59 -20.90
CA ARG A 93 -15.81 -3.70 -20.63
C ARG A 93 -15.13 -4.88 -19.92
N ASN A 94 -13.87 -5.12 -20.25
CA ASN A 94 -13.10 -6.25 -19.73
C ASN A 94 -11.67 -5.81 -19.37
N PRO A 95 -11.47 -5.04 -18.30
CA PRO A 95 -10.18 -4.43 -17.98
C PRO A 95 -9.06 -5.44 -17.68
N PHE A 96 -9.42 -6.69 -17.33
CA PHE A 96 -8.47 -7.79 -17.09
C PHE A 96 -8.32 -8.76 -18.27
N SER A 97 -9.10 -8.64 -19.33
CA SER A 97 -9.04 -9.54 -20.47
C SER A 97 -9.22 -8.85 -21.82
N GLY A 98 -9.57 -7.56 -21.86
CA GLY A 98 -9.85 -6.80 -23.08
C GLY A 98 -8.69 -6.75 -24.08
N ASN A 99 -7.45 -6.88 -23.61
CA ASN A 99 -6.25 -6.90 -24.46
C ASN A 99 -5.78 -8.32 -24.88
N GLY A 100 -6.56 -9.36 -24.55
CA GLY A 100 -6.24 -10.74 -24.86
C GLY A 100 -5.63 -11.51 -23.68
N PRO A 101 -5.29 -12.78 -23.92
CA PRO A 101 -4.66 -13.63 -22.90
C PRO A 101 -3.21 -13.18 -22.64
N SER A 102 -2.67 -13.61 -21.50
CA SER A 102 -1.25 -13.46 -21.19
C SER A 102 -0.41 -14.12 -22.28
N VAL A 103 0.58 -13.39 -22.77
CA VAL A 103 1.52 -13.86 -23.80
C VAL A 103 2.38 -14.99 -23.27
N LYS A 104 2.89 -14.84 -22.05
CA LYS A 104 3.81 -15.79 -21.42
C LYS A 104 3.12 -17.08 -20.99
N TYR A 105 1.93 -16.97 -20.41
CA TYR A 105 1.23 -18.10 -19.80
C TYR A 105 0.19 -18.74 -20.74
N SER A 106 -0.15 -18.08 -21.86
CA SER A 106 -1.17 -18.55 -22.82
C SER A 106 -2.54 -18.83 -22.15
N ALA A 107 -2.87 -18.06 -21.11
CA ALA A 107 -4.06 -18.19 -20.28
C ALA A 107 -4.74 -16.84 -20.10
N PRO A 108 -6.02 -16.79 -19.73
CA PRO A 108 -6.69 -15.56 -19.33
C PRO A 108 -5.88 -14.84 -18.24
N VAL A 109 -5.74 -13.53 -18.37
CA VAL A 109 -4.88 -12.73 -17.47
C VAL A 109 -5.30 -12.89 -15.99
N TRP A 110 -6.62 -12.95 -15.74
CA TRP A 110 -7.12 -13.12 -14.39
C TRP A 110 -6.72 -14.46 -13.77
N ASP A 111 -6.76 -15.55 -14.53
CA ASP A 111 -6.39 -16.89 -14.06
C ASP A 111 -4.90 -16.96 -13.70
N VAL A 112 -4.09 -16.06 -14.27
CA VAL A 112 -2.66 -15.92 -13.94
C VAL A 112 -2.47 -15.06 -12.67
N ILE A 113 -3.29 -14.03 -12.47
CA ILE A 113 -3.19 -13.08 -11.35
C ILE A 113 -3.76 -13.69 -10.06
N GLU A 114 -4.95 -14.28 -10.12
CA GLU A 114 -5.72 -14.71 -8.93
C GLU A 114 -4.91 -15.63 -7.99
N PRO A 115 -4.23 -16.68 -8.45
CA PRO A 115 -3.48 -17.57 -7.56
C PRO A 115 -2.30 -16.89 -6.84
N ARG A 116 -1.84 -15.75 -7.38
CA ARG A 116 -0.71 -14.99 -6.84
C ARG A 116 -1.10 -13.89 -5.85
N LEU A 117 -2.40 -13.58 -5.74
CA LEU A 117 -2.91 -12.64 -4.75
C LEU A 117 -2.66 -13.13 -3.33
N TYR A 118 -3.00 -14.38 -3.05
CA TYR A 118 -2.90 -14.96 -1.71
C TYR A 118 -1.48 -14.91 -1.12
N PRO A 119 -0.42 -15.38 -1.83
CA PRO A 119 0.96 -15.27 -1.33
C PRO A 119 1.39 -13.84 -1.02
N THR A 120 1.09 -12.90 -1.91
CA THR A 120 1.43 -11.47 -1.71
C THR A 120 0.69 -10.87 -0.52
N LEU A 121 -0.63 -11.10 -0.41
CA LEU A 121 -1.43 -10.58 0.68
C LEU A 121 -1.00 -11.14 2.03
N LEU A 122 -0.66 -12.42 2.10
CA LEU A 122 -0.12 -13.03 3.32
C LEU A 122 1.23 -12.42 3.71
N LEU A 123 2.16 -12.35 2.76
CA LEU A 123 3.50 -11.83 3.00
C LEU A 123 3.46 -10.37 3.47
N VAL A 124 2.95 -9.50 2.62
CA VAL A 124 3.01 -8.05 2.86
C VAL A 124 2.01 -7.62 3.92
N GLY A 125 0.82 -8.26 3.95
CA GLY A 125 -0.20 -7.98 4.95
C GLY A 125 0.28 -8.33 6.38
N SER A 126 0.84 -9.52 6.59
CA SER A 126 1.36 -9.91 7.90
C SER A 126 2.56 -9.05 8.33
N ALA A 127 3.47 -8.74 7.40
CA ALA A 127 4.61 -7.87 7.68
C ALA A 127 4.16 -6.46 8.06
N THR A 128 3.19 -5.88 7.34
CA THR A 128 2.64 -4.54 7.63
C THR A 128 1.97 -4.49 9.01
N VAL A 129 1.19 -5.52 9.36
CA VAL A 129 0.55 -5.61 10.70
C VAL A 129 1.61 -5.70 11.80
N LEU A 130 2.59 -6.60 11.67
CA LEU A 130 3.65 -6.74 12.67
C LEU A 130 4.50 -5.47 12.77
N ALA A 131 4.90 -4.91 11.64
CA ALA A 131 5.68 -3.68 11.59
C ALA A 131 4.96 -2.49 12.22
N SER A 132 3.66 -2.34 11.96
CA SER A 132 2.87 -1.25 12.54
C SER A 132 2.75 -1.40 14.06
N LEU A 133 2.46 -2.59 14.57
CA LEU A 133 2.37 -2.84 16.00
C LEU A 133 3.71 -2.57 16.73
N ILE A 134 4.79 -3.15 16.21
CA ILE A 134 6.12 -3.01 16.81
C ILE A 134 6.65 -1.58 16.63
N GLY A 135 6.53 -1.01 15.44
CA GLY A 135 7.01 0.34 15.12
C GLY A 135 6.30 1.42 15.92
N VAL A 136 4.96 1.34 16.03
CA VAL A 136 4.18 2.25 16.87
C VAL A 136 4.59 2.14 18.33
N TRP A 137 4.73 0.93 18.88
CA TRP A 137 5.19 0.72 20.25
C TRP A 137 6.58 1.31 20.51
N LEU A 138 7.54 1.05 19.60
CA LEU A 138 8.89 1.62 19.67
C LEU A 138 8.84 3.15 19.61
N GLY A 139 8.10 3.71 18.66
CA GLY A 139 7.97 5.15 18.46
C GLY A 139 7.35 5.86 19.66
N ILE A 140 6.27 5.31 20.24
CA ILE A 140 5.66 5.86 21.48
C ILE A 140 6.67 5.86 22.61
N ARG A 141 7.36 4.75 22.84
CA ARG A 141 8.28 4.61 23.97
C ARG A 141 9.50 5.51 23.83
N SER A 142 10.08 5.61 22.64
CA SER A 142 11.23 6.47 22.36
C SER A 142 10.85 7.96 22.40
N GLY A 143 9.76 8.34 21.72
CA GLY A 143 9.29 9.74 21.67
C GLY A 143 8.89 10.28 23.04
N TRP A 144 8.19 9.48 23.86
CA TRP A 144 7.80 9.88 25.20
C TRP A 144 9.00 10.08 26.13
N ASN A 145 10.00 9.22 26.06
CA ASN A 145 11.21 9.27 26.87
C ASN A 145 12.41 9.79 26.06
N ARG A 146 12.21 10.91 25.35
CA ARG A 146 13.24 11.55 24.51
C ARG A 146 14.54 11.78 25.28
N GLY A 147 15.66 11.38 24.68
CA GLY A 147 17.02 11.52 25.24
C GLY A 147 17.44 10.36 26.14
N SER A 148 16.55 9.41 26.47
CA SER A 148 16.89 8.21 27.23
C SER A 148 17.82 7.29 26.44
N ARG A 149 18.47 6.33 27.14
CA ARG A 149 19.30 5.30 26.48
C ARG A 149 18.48 4.47 25.50
N PHE A 150 17.22 4.17 25.85
CA PHE A 150 16.31 3.45 24.96
C PHE A 150 16.00 4.26 23.70
N ASP A 151 15.69 5.55 23.83
CA ASP A 151 15.44 6.43 22.69
C ASP A 151 16.64 6.51 21.75
N LYS A 152 17.84 6.75 22.30
CA LYS A 152 19.07 6.82 21.50
C LYS A 152 19.35 5.49 20.78
N GLY A 153 19.28 4.38 21.51
CA GLY A 153 19.54 3.05 20.93
C GLY A 153 18.51 2.67 19.87
N SER A 154 17.20 2.76 20.17
CA SER A 154 16.15 2.40 19.22
C SER A 154 16.18 3.29 17.98
N THR A 155 16.34 4.62 18.14
CA THR A 155 16.42 5.54 17.01
C THR A 155 17.65 5.29 16.14
N SER A 156 18.81 5.05 16.72
CA SER A 156 20.02 4.72 15.94
C SER A 156 19.85 3.42 15.16
N THR A 157 19.31 2.38 15.80
CA THR A 157 19.04 1.10 15.15
C THR A 157 18.02 1.26 14.01
N THR A 158 16.91 1.95 14.24
CA THR A 158 15.91 2.19 13.21
C THR A 158 16.45 3.01 12.05
N LEU A 159 17.30 4.00 12.27
CA LEU A 159 17.94 4.77 11.19
C LEU A 159 18.87 3.89 10.36
N VAL A 160 19.65 3.00 10.97
CA VAL A 160 20.51 2.05 10.26
C VAL A 160 19.65 1.11 9.41
N LEU A 161 18.59 0.53 9.98
CA LEU A 161 17.69 -0.38 9.27
C LEU A 161 16.97 0.34 8.11
N TYR A 162 16.51 1.56 8.31
CA TYR A 162 15.84 2.36 7.29
C TYR A 162 16.74 2.70 6.09
N SER A 163 18.06 2.83 6.31
CA SER A 163 19.01 3.12 5.25
C SER A 163 19.48 1.88 4.47
N MET A 164 19.12 0.66 4.92
CA MET A 164 19.49 -0.57 4.23
C MET A 164 18.58 -0.86 3.04
N PRO A 165 19.11 -1.23 1.86
CA PRO A 165 18.27 -1.75 0.78
C PRO A 165 17.58 -3.04 1.22
N GLU A 166 16.26 -3.12 1.05
CA GLU A 166 15.46 -4.27 1.53
C GLU A 166 15.92 -5.62 0.96
N PHE A 167 16.25 -5.66 -0.34
CA PHE A 167 16.73 -6.88 -1.00
C PHE A 167 18.07 -7.35 -0.43
N TRP A 168 18.97 -6.43 -0.11
CA TRP A 168 20.27 -6.73 0.46
C TRP A 168 20.13 -7.32 1.87
N PHE A 169 19.28 -6.70 2.70
CA PHE A 169 18.97 -7.23 4.02
C PHE A 169 18.30 -8.62 3.92
N GLY A 170 17.35 -8.78 3.00
CA GLY A 170 16.70 -10.06 2.72
C GLY A 170 17.69 -11.16 2.31
N MET A 171 18.66 -10.85 1.45
CA MET A 171 19.72 -11.81 1.07
C MET A 171 20.59 -12.20 2.27
N ILE A 172 20.96 -11.26 3.14
CA ILE A 172 21.72 -11.59 4.35
C ILE A 172 20.93 -12.53 5.26
N VAL A 173 19.66 -12.20 5.51
CA VAL A 173 18.76 -13.01 6.31
C VAL A 173 18.63 -14.42 5.73
N LEU A 174 18.45 -14.54 4.41
CA LEU A 174 18.36 -15.81 3.72
C LEU A 174 19.66 -16.62 3.84
N ILE A 175 20.82 -16.01 3.60
CA ILE A 175 22.11 -16.70 3.68
C ILE A 175 22.37 -17.19 5.10
N VAL A 176 22.15 -16.34 6.10
CA VAL A 176 22.48 -16.66 7.50
C VAL A 176 21.53 -17.73 8.07
N PHE A 177 20.22 -17.61 7.82
CA PHE A 177 19.21 -18.41 8.51
C PHE A 177 18.61 -19.55 7.69
N ALA A 178 18.66 -19.47 6.35
CA ALA A 178 18.14 -20.52 5.49
C ALA A 178 19.25 -21.38 4.85
N VAL A 179 20.32 -20.76 4.32
CA VAL A 179 21.45 -21.50 3.75
C VAL A 179 22.40 -22.00 4.84
N GLY A 180 22.66 -21.14 5.82
CA GLY A 180 23.62 -21.37 6.91
C GLY A 180 24.99 -20.79 6.59
N VAL A 181 25.80 -20.56 7.62
CA VAL A 181 27.15 -19.98 7.52
C VAL A 181 28.13 -20.76 8.39
N GLY A 182 29.18 -21.31 7.77
CA GLY A 182 30.21 -22.09 8.47
C GLY A 182 29.65 -23.34 9.14
N PRO A 183 29.83 -23.52 10.47
CA PRO A 183 29.33 -24.68 11.20
C PRO A 183 27.82 -24.62 11.54
N PHE A 184 27.16 -23.47 11.24
CA PHE A 184 25.74 -23.29 11.54
C PHE A 184 24.90 -23.65 10.32
N PRO A 185 24.15 -24.78 10.34
CA PRO A 185 23.25 -25.14 9.25
C PRO A 185 22.07 -24.15 9.19
N GLY A 186 21.54 -23.94 7.98
CA GLY A 186 20.29 -23.22 7.84
C GLY A 186 19.14 -23.97 8.52
N ILE A 187 18.26 -23.21 9.15
CA ILE A 187 17.10 -23.76 9.88
C ILE A 187 15.78 -23.47 9.18
N PHE A 188 15.73 -22.45 8.33
CA PHE A 188 14.51 -22.04 7.63
C PHE A 188 14.54 -22.47 6.14
N PRO A 189 13.38 -22.56 5.49
CA PRO A 189 13.30 -22.79 4.06
C PRO A 189 14.00 -21.67 3.26
N THR A 190 14.66 -22.05 2.17
CA THR A 190 15.35 -21.09 1.29
C THR A 190 14.41 -20.32 0.37
N GLY A 191 13.16 -20.77 0.23
CA GLY A 191 12.17 -20.08 -0.61
C GLY A 191 10.91 -20.88 -0.84
N GLY A 192 9.99 -20.28 -1.58
CA GLY A 192 8.65 -20.82 -1.82
C GLY A 192 7.66 -20.45 -0.73
N LEU A 193 6.38 -20.78 -0.97
CA LEU A 193 5.30 -20.53 -0.01
C LEU A 193 5.05 -21.71 0.92
N SER A 194 5.35 -22.92 0.46
CA SER A 194 5.13 -24.18 1.16
C SER A 194 6.03 -25.27 0.62
N THR A 195 6.18 -26.36 1.40
CA THR A 195 6.88 -27.56 0.95
C THR A 195 6.10 -28.26 -0.16
N PRO A 196 6.75 -28.65 -1.29
CA PRO A 196 6.09 -29.33 -2.37
C PRO A 196 5.35 -30.59 -1.90
N GLY A 197 4.07 -30.72 -2.27
CA GLY A 197 3.23 -31.86 -1.91
C GLY A 197 2.48 -31.73 -0.58
N VAL A 198 2.70 -30.68 0.19
CA VAL A 198 1.92 -30.39 1.39
C VAL A 198 0.58 -29.76 1.03
N ASP A 199 -0.51 -30.32 1.57
CA ASP A 199 -1.85 -29.75 1.45
C ASP A 199 -1.96 -28.47 2.29
N THR A 200 -1.90 -27.31 1.63
CA THR A 200 -1.97 -25.99 2.27
C THR A 200 -3.35 -25.65 2.84
N SER A 201 -4.38 -26.48 2.61
CA SER A 201 -5.70 -26.30 3.23
C SER A 201 -5.81 -26.93 4.63
N SER A 202 -4.88 -27.81 4.97
CA SER A 202 -4.81 -28.49 6.26
C SER A 202 -4.15 -27.61 7.34
N PRO A 203 -4.43 -27.84 8.65
CA PRO A 203 -3.73 -27.13 9.74
C PRO A 203 -2.20 -27.32 9.70
N ALA A 204 -1.71 -28.51 9.32
CA ALA A 204 -0.29 -28.75 9.13
C ALA A 204 0.29 -27.93 7.97
N GLY A 205 -0.46 -27.78 6.88
CA GLY A 205 -0.08 -26.93 5.76
C GLY A 205 -0.04 -25.44 6.12
N TRP A 206 -0.91 -24.96 6.99
CA TRP A 206 -0.84 -23.58 7.48
C TRP A 206 0.44 -23.33 8.31
N LEU A 207 0.86 -24.30 9.12
CA LEU A 207 2.12 -24.20 9.86
C LEU A 207 3.32 -24.22 8.90
N ASP A 208 3.28 -25.04 7.86
CA ASP A 208 4.31 -25.09 6.82
C ASP A 208 4.42 -23.74 6.06
N VAL A 209 3.28 -23.17 5.66
CA VAL A 209 3.23 -21.81 5.05
C VAL A 209 3.78 -20.75 6.01
N ALA A 210 3.40 -20.78 7.29
CA ALA A 210 3.92 -19.84 8.28
C ALA A 210 5.43 -19.98 8.46
N TRP A 211 5.94 -21.22 8.42
CA TRP A 211 7.38 -21.52 8.50
C TRP A 211 8.14 -20.94 7.30
N HIS A 212 7.63 -21.10 6.09
CA HIS A 212 8.21 -20.54 4.86
C HIS A 212 8.17 -19.01 4.85
N LEU A 213 7.11 -18.42 5.39
CA LEU A 213 6.95 -16.98 5.46
C LEU A 213 7.74 -16.31 6.60
N THR A 214 8.32 -17.07 7.52
CA THR A 214 9.00 -16.49 8.70
C THR A 214 10.10 -15.51 8.32
N LEU A 215 11.05 -15.90 7.47
CA LEU A 215 12.16 -15.02 7.06
C LEU A 215 11.71 -13.86 6.16
N PRO A 216 10.88 -14.07 5.11
CA PRO A 216 10.36 -12.98 4.29
C PRO A 216 9.57 -11.95 5.10
N VAL A 217 8.65 -12.40 5.97
CA VAL A 217 7.85 -11.53 6.85
C VAL A 217 8.75 -10.80 7.85
N PHE A 218 9.71 -11.49 8.46
CA PHE A 218 10.68 -10.86 9.36
C PHE A 218 11.44 -9.73 8.64
N THR A 219 11.93 -10.01 7.43
CA THR A 219 12.70 -9.03 6.63
C THR A 219 11.88 -7.77 6.38
N LEU A 220 10.66 -7.90 5.84
CA LEU A 220 9.77 -6.76 5.58
C LEU A 220 9.36 -6.07 6.88
N THR A 221 9.06 -6.83 7.94
CA THR A 221 8.71 -6.26 9.25
C THR A 221 9.81 -5.35 9.77
N VAL A 222 11.07 -5.78 9.71
CA VAL A 222 12.22 -5.01 10.19
C VAL A 222 12.38 -3.70 9.40
N ILE A 223 12.19 -3.73 8.10
CA ILE A 223 12.30 -2.53 7.25
C ILE A 223 11.13 -1.56 7.51
N TYR A 224 9.89 -2.05 7.48
CA TYR A 224 8.71 -1.20 7.65
C TYR A 224 8.57 -0.64 9.07
N LEU A 225 8.94 -1.41 10.11
CA LEU A 225 8.88 -0.92 11.49
C LEU A 225 9.80 0.29 11.72
N ALA A 226 10.91 0.38 10.97
CA ALA A 226 11.82 1.51 11.08
C ALA A 226 11.11 2.81 10.68
N GLU A 227 10.41 2.82 9.57
CA GLU A 227 9.63 3.96 9.09
C GLU A 227 8.52 4.34 10.09
N TYR A 228 7.70 3.37 10.51
CA TYR A 228 6.60 3.61 11.46
C TYR A 228 7.11 4.13 12.82
N SER A 229 8.23 3.59 13.30
CA SER A 229 8.85 4.01 14.56
C SER A 229 9.34 5.46 14.50
N LEU A 230 10.01 5.86 13.42
CA LEU A 230 10.53 7.22 13.25
C LEU A 230 9.40 8.25 13.19
N ILE A 231 8.35 7.98 12.41
CA ILE A 231 7.19 8.88 12.27
C ILE A 231 6.44 8.97 13.59
N MET A 232 6.12 7.83 14.22
CA MET A 232 5.44 7.82 15.51
C MET A 232 6.22 8.54 16.61
N ARG A 233 7.55 8.36 16.62
CA ARG A 233 8.43 9.07 17.55
C ARG A 233 8.37 10.58 17.35
N ALA A 234 8.45 11.05 16.12
CA ALA A 234 8.36 12.47 15.77
C ALA A 234 7.03 13.07 16.23
N SER A 235 5.92 12.40 15.91
CA SER A 235 4.58 12.82 16.29
C SER A 235 4.39 12.85 17.81
N VAL A 236 4.91 11.86 18.55
CA VAL A 236 4.83 11.86 20.02
C VAL A 236 5.64 13.02 20.63
N ILE A 237 6.80 13.35 20.07
CA ILE A 237 7.60 14.49 20.54
C ILE A 237 6.85 15.81 20.32
N GLU A 238 6.24 15.98 19.17
CA GLU A 238 5.45 17.15 18.82
C GLU A 238 4.23 17.31 19.76
N GLU A 239 3.42 16.24 19.90
CA GLU A 239 2.24 16.25 20.73
C GLU A 239 2.56 16.46 22.23
N ARG A 240 3.70 15.97 22.69
CA ARG A 240 4.15 16.18 24.07
C ARG A 240 4.36 17.66 24.43
N SER A 241 4.64 18.52 23.45
CA SER A 241 4.88 19.95 23.63
C SER A 241 3.61 20.80 23.54
N GLN A 242 2.44 20.22 23.22
CA GLN A 242 1.19 20.94 23.06
C GLN A 242 0.61 21.43 24.40
N ASP A 243 -0.09 22.58 24.36
CA ASP A 243 -0.66 23.25 25.55
C ASP A 243 -1.66 22.37 26.30
N TYR A 244 -2.46 21.55 25.59
CA TYR A 244 -3.42 20.67 26.26
C TYR A 244 -2.74 19.55 27.08
N VAL A 245 -1.53 19.11 26.66
CA VAL A 245 -0.72 18.15 27.42
C VAL A 245 -0.17 18.81 28.69
N THR A 246 0.31 20.04 28.56
CA THR A 246 0.77 20.86 29.70
C THR A 246 -0.37 21.12 30.70
N THR A 247 -1.56 21.46 30.19
CA THR A 247 -2.76 21.65 31.01
C THR A 247 -3.17 20.37 31.75
N ALA A 248 -3.09 19.22 31.09
CA ALA A 248 -3.40 17.92 31.70
C ALA A 248 -2.45 17.61 32.87
N ARG A 249 -1.15 17.92 32.72
CA ARG A 249 -0.16 17.79 33.81
C ARG A 249 -0.42 18.77 34.93
N ALA A 250 -0.75 20.03 34.64
CA ALA A 250 -1.07 21.03 35.63
C ALA A 250 -2.31 20.66 36.47
N LYS A 251 -3.25 19.90 35.91
CA LYS A 251 -4.39 19.31 36.62
C LYS A 251 -4.04 18.11 37.52
N GLY A 252 -2.76 17.75 37.63
CA GLY A 252 -2.30 16.67 38.49
C GLY A 252 -2.49 15.25 37.91
N LEU A 253 -2.76 15.10 36.61
CA LEU A 253 -2.88 13.79 36.00
C LEU A 253 -1.51 13.08 35.98
N MET A 254 -1.49 11.79 36.28
CA MET A 254 -0.29 10.95 36.17
C MET A 254 0.26 10.98 34.75
N ASP A 255 1.59 11.03 34.59
CA ASP A 255 2.26 11.10 33.28
C ASP A 255 1.88 9.94 32.33
N SER A 256 1.66 8.74 32.86
CA SER A 256 1.16 7.59 32.12
C SER A 256 -0.25 7.79 31.56
N MET A 257 -1.12 8.49 32.30
CA MET A 257 -2.48 8.82 31.89
C MET A 257 -2.47 9.94 30.83
N VAL A 258 -1.64 10.96 31.03
CA VAL A 258 -1.43 12.05 30.05
C VAL A 258 -0.95 11.46 28.72
N ARG A 259 0.04 10.59 28.77
CA ARG A 259 0.54 9.88 27.58
C ARG A 259 -0.58 9.11 26.86
N ARG A 260 -1.26 8.20 27.58
CA ARG A 260 -2.19 7.23 26.98
C ARG A 260 -3.48 7.87 26.50
N ARG A 261 -4.03 8.86 27.22
CA ARG A 261 -5.35 9.43 26.95
C ARG A 261 -5.33 10.76 26.20
N HIS A 262 -4.21 11.47 26.22
CA HIS A 262 -4.13 12.81 25.63
C HIS A 262 -3.12 12.87 24.46
N ALA A 263 -1.89 12.45 24.65
CA ALA A 263 -0.86 12.62 23.61
C ALA A 263 -0.89 11.52 22.55
N VAL A 264 -0.86 10.24 22.92
CA VAL A 264 -0.76 9.11 21.98
C VAL A 264 -1.91 9.05 20.99
N PRO A 265 -3.20 9.26 21.34
CA PRO A 265 -4.27 9.20 20.35
C PRO A 265 -4.08 10.20 19.21
N ASN A 266 -3.64 11.43 19.49
CA ASN A 266 -3.37 12.44 18.48
C ASN A 266 -2.09 12.14 17.70
N ALA A 267 -1.01 11.73 18.40
CA ALA A 267 0.26 11.37 17.79
C ALA A 267 0.15 10.17 16.83
N THR A 268 -0.87 9.32 16.98
CA THR A 268 -1.05 8.12 16.14
C THR A 268 -1.59 8.45 14.75
N LEU A 269 -2.27 9.58 14.56
CA LEU A 269 -2.94 9.92 13.31
C LEU A 269 -2.02 9.90 12.07
N PRO A 270 -0.82 10.54 12.07
CA PRO A 270 0.08 10.48 10.91
C PRO A 270 0.58 9.06 10.62
N THR A 271 0.87 8.28 11.67
CA THR A 271 1.33 6.90 11.52
C THR A 271 0.22 5.99 10.98
N MET A 272 -1.04 6.17 11.41
CA MET A 272 -2.17 5.42 10.85
C MET A 272 -2.35 5.70 9.37
N THR A 273 -2.25 6.96 8.94
CA THR A 273 -2.31 7.32 7.53
C THR A 273 -1.26 6.56 6.72
N LEU A 274 -0.02 6.53 7.22
CA LEU A 274 1.06 5.78 6.57
C LEU A 274 0.80 4.28 6.51
N VAL A 275 0.27 3.68 7.58
CA VAL A 275 -0.09 2.25 7.60
C VAL A 275 -1.14 1.95 6.53
N PHE A 276 -2.18 2.79 6.39
CA PHE A 276 -3.20 2.61 5.35
C PHE A 276 -2.66 2.82 3.94
N LEU A 277 -1.76 3.80 3.73
CA LEU A 277 -1.05 3.97 2.46
C LEU A 277 -0.27 2.70 2.10
N ASN A 278 0.50 2.18 3.05
CA ASN A 278 1.29 0.96 2.84
C ASN A 278 0.40 -0.28 2.61
N LEU A 279 -0.78 -0.36 3.24
CA LEU A 279 -1.77 -1.40 2.91
C LEU A 279 -2.26 -1.32 1.46
N GLY A 280 -2.33 -0.13 0.86
CA GLY A 280 -2.59 0.02 -0.57
C GLY A 280 -1.49 -0.58 -1.44
N PHE A 281 -0.24 -0.45 -1.02
CA PHE A 281 0.89 -1.06 -1.71
C PHE A 281 1.02 -2.58 -1.48
N VAL A 282 0.31 -3.16 -0.51
CA VAL A 282 0.31 -4.61 -0.25
C VAL A 282 -0.01 -5.40 -1.53
N VAL A 283 -0.98 -4.94 -2.32
CA VAL A 283 -1.37 -5.62 -3.57
C VAL A 283 -0.28 -5.49 -4.64
N GLY A 284 0.50 -4.39 -4.63
CA GLY A 284 1.67 -4.23 -5.50
C GLY A 284 2.82 -5.20 -5.20
N GLY A 285 2.78 -5.83 -4.03
CA GLY A 285 3.77 -6.79 -3.57
C GLY A 285 5.09 -6.18 -3.15
N ALA A 286 5.84 -6.94 -2.40
CA ALA A 286 7.24 -6.66 -2.14
C ALA A 286 8.07 -7.34 -3.23
N ILE A 287 8.15 -6.73 -4.41
CA ILE A 287 8.75 -7.31 -5.63
C ILE A 287 10.12 -7.92 -5.31
N THR A 288 10.96 -7.18 -4.62
CA THR A 288 12.33 -7.60 -4.31
C THR A 288 12.37 -8.76 -3.33
N ILE A 289 11.52 -8.77 -2.32
CA ILE A 289 11.47 -9.83 -1.30
C ILE A 289 10.82 -11.10 -1.84
N GLU A 290 9.75 -10.98 -2.61
CA GLU A 290 9.16 -12.14 -3.31
C GLU A 290 10.19 -12.81 -4.22
N TYR A 291 11.01 -12.01 -4.91
CA TYR A 291 12.06 -12.51 -5.79
C TYR A 291 13.20 -13.17 -5.00
N VAL A 292 13.71 -12.53 -3.93
CA VAL A 292 14.79 -13.07 -3.08
C VAL A 292 14.39 -14.41 -2.44
N PHE A 293 13.16 -14.51 -1.94
CA PHE A 293 12.66 -15.72 -1.28
C PHE A 293 11.87 -16.63 -2.22
N SER A 294 11.92 -16.41 -3.54
CA SER A 294 11.25 -17.25 -4.55
C SER A 294 9.76 -17.49 -4.28
N ILE A 295 9.06 -16.49 -3.77
CA ILE A 295 7.62 -16.52 -3.52
C ILE A 295 6.89 -16.17 -4.82
N ASN A 296 5.98 -17.06 -5.27
CA ASN A 296 5.17 -16.83 -6.46
C ASN A 296 3.99 -15.88 -6.18
N GLY A 297 4.29 -14.60 -5.94
CA GLY A 297 3.32 -13.56 -5.72
C GLY A 297 3.16 -12.61 -6.92
N LEU A 298 2.43 -11.50 -6.69
CA LEU A 298 2.18 -10.47 -7.72
C LEU A 298 3.43 -9.69 -8.09
N GLY A 299 4.33 -9.46 -7.13
CA GLY A 299 5.59 -8.79 -7.37
C GLY A 299 6.51 -9.60 -8.27
N SER A 300 6.68 -10.89 -8.00
CA SER A 300 7.46 -11.81 -8.83
C SER A 300 6.81 -11.96 -10.23
N LEU A 301 5.49 -12.01 -10.32
CA LEU A 301 4.74 -12.01 -11.58
C LEU A 301 5.01 -10.77 -12.42
N THR A 302 5.12 -9.61 -11.77
CA THR A 302 5.43 -8.34 -12.45
C THR A 302 6.83 -8.39 -13.08
N VAL A 303 7.83 -8.87 -12.33
CA VAL A 303 9.20 -9.06 -12.89
C VAL A 303 9.19 -10.04 -14.06
N ASP A 304 8.46 -11.12 -13.95
CA ASP A 304 8.32 -12.12 -14.99
C ASP A 304 7.65 -11.57 -16.25
N ALA A 305 6.63 -10.73 -16.09
CA ALA A 305 5.95 -10.07 -17.19
C ALA A 305 6.82 -8.98 -17.85
N LEU A 306 7.76 -8.38 -17.12
CA LEU A 306 8.71 -7.40 -17.65
C LEU A 306 9.85 -8.06 -18.43
N LYS A 307 10.38 -9.20 -17.96
CA LYS A 307 11.49 -9.93 -18.61
C LYS A 307 11.10 -10.49 -20.00
N GLY A 308 9.86 -10.92 -20.14
CA GLY A 308 9.31 -11.33 -21.45
C GLY A 308 8.06 -10.49 -21.71
N PRO A 309 8.17 -9.31 -22.35
CA PRO A 309 7.15 -8.28 -22.33
C PRO A 309 5.74 -8.82 -22.58
N ASP A 310 4.98 -9.02 -21.50
CA ASP A 310 3.60 -9.50 -21.52
C ASP A 310 2.68 -8.29 -21.29
N VAL A 311 2.40 -7.58 -22.37
CA VAL A 311 1.65 -6.31 -22.32
C VAL A 311 0.26 -6.48 -21.71
N PRO A 312 -0.57 -7.49 -22.08
CA PRO A 312 -1.87 -7.68 -21.45
C PRO A 312 -1.77 -7.89 -19.92
N LEU A 313 -0.81 -8.70 -19.49
CA LEU A 313 -0.59 -8.99 -18.07
C LEU A 313 -0.08 -7.77 -17.32
N LEU A 314 0.88 -7.03 -17.86
CA LEU A 314 1.40 -5.80 -17.26
C LEU A 314 0.30 -4.75 -17.12
N GLN A 315 -0.51 -4.55 -18.16
CA GLN A 315 -1.61 -3.59 -18.12
C GLN A 315 -2.62 -3.92 -17.03
N ALA A 316 -2.98 -5.19 -16.86
CA ALA A 316 -3.89 -5.64 -15.81
C ALA A 316 -3.28 -5.51 -14.41
N LEU A 317 -1.99 -5.84 -14.23
CA LEU A 317 -1.28 -5.67 -12.96
C LEU A 317 -1.21 -4.19 -12.55
N PHE A 318 -0.86 -3.28 -13.46
CA PHE A 318 -0.83 -1.85 -13.17
C PHE A 318 -2.21 -1.31 -12.79
N LEU A 319 -3.27 -1.77 -13.46
CA LEU A 319 -4.63 -1.40 -13.11
C LEU A 319 -5.00 -1.91 -11.71
N LEU A 320 -4.69 -3.17 -11.42
CA LEU A 320 -4.95 -3.79 -10.11
C LEU A 320 -4.24 -3.04 -8.98
N PHE A 321 -2.94 -2.76 -9.15
CA PHE A 321 -2.14 -2.03 -8.16
C PHE A 321 -2.67 -0.62 -7.94
N SER A 322 -2.96 0.10 -9.03
CA SER A 322 -3.51 1.45 -8.93
C SER A 322 -4.87 1.47 -8.24
N ALA A 323 -5.75 0.53 -8.58
CA ALA A 323 -7.06 0.41 -7.94
C ALA A 323 -6.92 0.11 -6.44
N ALA A 324 -6.00 -0.80 -6.07
CA ALA A 324 -5.74 -1.13 -4.67
C ALA A 324 -5.24 0.09 -3.87
N VAL A 325 -4.30 0.86 -4.42
CA VAL A 325 -3.79 2.08 -3.79
C VAL A 325 -4.89 3.14 -3.65
N ILE A 326 -5.71 3.33 -4.68
CA ILE A 326 -6.84 4.30 -4.64
C ILE A 326 -7.86 3.88 -3.58
N LEU A 327 -8.21 2.60 -3.50
CA LEU A 327 -9.14 2.08 -2.49
C LEU A 327 -8.57 2.20 -1.08
N ALA A 328 -7.31 1.88 -0.88
CA ALA A 328 -6.65 2.03 0.42
C ALA A 328 -6.60 3.50 0.87
N ASN A 329 -6.27 4.43 -0.04
CA ASN A 329 -6.31 5.86 0.22
C ASN A 329 -7.73 6.33 0.58
N LEU A 330 -8.74 5.86 -0.15
CA LEU A 330 -10.13 6.19 0.16
C LEU A 330 -10.51 5.69 1.57
N VAL A 331 -10.14 4.45 1.92
CA VAL A 331 -10.36 3.91 3.26
C VAL A 331 -9.63 4.74 4.32
N ALA A 332 -8.36 5.10 4.07
CA ALA A 332 -7.58 5.96 4.95
C ALA A 332 -8.28 7.32 5.18
N ASP A 333 -8.72 7.98 4.11
CA ASP A 333 -9.42 9.26 4.18
C ASP A 333 -10.73 9.18 4.97
N LEU A 334 -11.51 8.12 4.75
CA LEU A 334 -12.77 7.91 5.46
C LEU A 334 -12.56 7.65 6.95
N LEU A 335 -11.55 6.84 7.30
CA LEU A 335 -11.18 6.57 8.69
C LEU A 335 -10.60 7.81 9.36
N TYR A 336 -9.76 8.58 8.66
CA TYR A 336 -9.26 9.85 9.18
C TYR A 336 -10.40 10.81 9.51
N GLY A 337 -11.37 10.97 8.60
CA GLY A 337 -12.57 11.76 8.87
C GLY A 337 -13.42 11.22 10.04
N TYR A 338 -13.35 9.92 10.36
CA TYR A 338 -14.02 9.34 11.52
C TYR A 338 -13.29 9.63 12.83
N PHE A 339 -11.95 9.53 12.85
CA PHE A 339 -11.12 9.74 14.05
C PHE A 339 -10.87 11.22 14.37
N ASP A 340 -10.80 12.08 13.36
CA ASP A 340 -10.66 13.54 13.56
C ASP A 340 -11.86 14.32 13.00
N PRO A 341 -12.84 14.65 13.84
CA PRO A 341 -14.02 15.43 13.42
C PRO A 341 -13.69 16.83 12.90
N ARG A 342 -12.50 17.37 13.19
CA ARG A 342 -12.08 18.72 12.77
C ARG A 342 -11.85 18.81 11.26
N VAL A 343 -11.56 17.70 10.60
CA VAL A 343 -11.33 17.63 9.15
C VAL A 343 -12.62 17.70 8.34
N ARG A 344 -13.79 17.58 9.00
CA ARG A 344 -15.10 17.63 8.32
C ARG A 344 -15.66 19.04 8.14
N THR A 345 -15.02 20.05 8.73
CA THR A 345 -15.40 21.47 8.59
C THR A 345 -14.62 22.11 7.45
#